data_f6c828b07f9142096c2c3304d5cf0aab
#
_entry.id   f6c828b07f9142096c2c3304d5cf0aab
#
_cell.length_a   1.000
_cell.length_b   1.000
_cell.length_c   1.000
_cell.angle_alpha   90.00
_cell.angle_beta   90.00
_cell.angle_gamma   90.00
#
_symmetry.space_group_name_H-M   'P 1'
#
loop_
_entity.id
_entity.type
_entity.pdbx_description
1 polymer ?
#
loop_
_entity_poly.entity_id
_entity_poly.type
_entity_poly.pdbx_seq_one_letter_code
_entity_poly.pdbx_strand_id
1 'polypeptide(L)'
;MRRFLRAGTAFLHLFAVAGAALLALLTALYIGRPSALFLVPSTVVAAAILACDAWIIAHRHWVTGSLALGTQIAFLIFVGGYMASPLAAPSALSDPLPQASPPLDMALYALSTGVNHRTAAFAYRGGSPWEKWDSVMAAVLVRHPQGDVLVDTGVGRTIALQLKQMPLLFRMGTDLVPSAAAADQLDAAGYDRKRLRYILLTHAHWDHVSGVPDFPGVPVLVTAAEHRFIDEGGWFTVTARSIDKSLLQDYAFDGGSYLGFEHSHDLYGDGSIVMVPAPGHTPGSVVVFLALPGAARYALVGDLVRQRQGVLEREERPWLVATTLEHDSVALRQSLLRLNAIATRFPQITIVPAHDPSGYASMPQWSRSALP
;
A
#
# COMPACT_ATOMS: atom_id res chain seq x y z
N MET A 1 -48.28 23.19 19.26
CA MET A 1 -48.02 21.75 19.52
C MET A 1 -47.75 20.98 18.21
N ARG A 2 -48.63 20.93 17.19
CA ARG A 2 -48.42 20.15 15.93
C ARG A 2 -47.19 20.60 15.12
N ARG A 3 -46.80 21.88 15.11
CA ARG A 3 -45.57 22.36 14.41
C ARG A 3 -44.30 21.96 15.16
N PHE A 4 -44.28 21.94 16.47
CA PHE A 4 -43.15 21.49 17.30
C PHE A 4 -42.92 19.97 17.16
N LEU A 5 -43.97 19.19 17.11
CA LEU A 5 -43.88 17.72 16.88
C LEU A 5 -43.34 17.41 15.48
N ARG A 6 -43.72 18.16 14.44
CA ARG A 6 -43.19 18.00 13.09
C ARG A 6 -41.71 18.40 12.97
N ALA A 7 -41.30 19.44 13.67
CA ALA A 7 -39.88 19.83 13.72
C ALA A 7 -39.04 18.80 14.47
N GLY A 8 -39.55 18.24 15.58
CA GLY A 8 -38.87 17.20 16.35
C GLY A 8 -38.72 15.88 15.57
N THR A 9 -39.76 15.48 14.81
CA THR A 9 -39.69 14.28 13.96
C THR A 9 -38.73 14.48 12.76
N ALA A 10 -38.71 15.65 12.14
CA ALA A 10 -37.76 15.96 11.07
C ALA A 10 -36.30 15.97 11.59
N PHE A 11 -36.09 16.50 12.80
CA PHE A 11 -34.78 16.50 13.44
C PHE A 11 -34.29 15.08 13.78
N LEU A 12 -35.14 14.24 14.37
CA LEU A 12 -34.82 12.84 14.68
C LEU A 12 -34.52 12.05 13.41
N HIS A 13 -35.27 12.33 12.33
CA HIS A 13 -35.06 11.68 11.04
C HIS A 13 -33.73 12.08 10.41
N LEU A 14 -33.41 13.38 10.44
CA LEU A 14 -32.11 13.92 9.97
C LEU A 14 -30.96 13.32 10.79
N PHE A 15 -31.14 13.17 12.10
CA PHE A 15 -30.16 12.59 12.99
C PHE A 15 -29.95 11.08 12.72
N ALA A 16 -31.04 10.34 12.46
CA ALA A 16 -30.96 8.92 12.09
C ALA A 16 -30.25 8.72 10.75
N VAL A 17 -30.58 9.55 9.73
CA VAL A 17 -29.92 9.52 8.41
C VAL A 17 -28.46 9.91 8.53
N ALA A 18 -28.14 10.97 9.28
CA ALA A 18 -26.75 11.40 9.51
C ALA A 18 -25.95 10.35 10.30
N GLY A 19 -26.57 9.70 11.30
CA GLY A 19 -25.97 8.60 12.06
C GLY A 19 -25.72 7.37 11.20
N ALA A 20 -26.66 7.01 10.34
CA ALA A 20 -26.50 5.91 9.39
C ALA A 20 -25.38 6.25 8.36
N ALA A 21 -25.35 7.47 7.85
CA ALA A 21 -24.31 7.92 6.93
C ALA A 21 -22.93 7.97 7.59
N LEU A 22 -22.86 8.39 8.86
CA LEU A 22 -21.60 8.39 9.63
C LEU A 22 -21.14 6.96 9.93
N LEU A 23 -22.08 6.07 10.30
CA LEU A 23 -21.78 4.65 10.50
C LEU A 23 -21.33 4.00 9.18
N ALA A 24 -21.95 4.39 8.06
CA ALA A 24 -21.58 4.02 6.71
C ALA A 24 -20.14 4.41 6.40
N LEU A 25 -19.83 5.68 6.65
CA LEU A 25 -18.52 6.24 6.41
C LEU A 25 -17.46 5.58 7.29
N LEU A 26 -17.72 5.43 8.59
CA LEU A 26 -16.82 4.75 9.51
C LEU A 26 -16.63 3.29 9.15
N THR A 27 -17.69 2.60 8.72
CA THR A 27 -17.61 1.22 8.24
C THR A 27 -16.79 1.13 6.95
N ALA A 28 -17.03 1.99 5.97
CA ALA A 28 -16.28 2.03 4.71
C ALA A 28 -14.81 2.41 4.92
N LEU A 29 -14.53 3.31 5.88
CA LEU A 29 -13.18 3.78 6.18
C LEU A 29 -12.35 2.78 7.02
N TYR A 30 -13.00 2.05 7.93
CA TYR A 30 -12.30 1.46 9.05
C TYR A 30 -12.59 -0.02 9.31
N ILE A 31 -13.51 -0.67 8.58
CA ILE A 31 -13.84 -2.04 8.92
C ILE A 31 -13.40 -3.02 7.85
N GLY A 32 -12.41 -3.79 8.29
CA GLY A 32 -12.18 -5.11 7.80
C GLY A 32 -13.03 -6.12 8.59
N ARG A 33 -12.44 -7.02 9.31
CA ARG A 33 -13.20 -8.00 10.11
C ARG A 33 -13.71 -7.38 11.42
N PRO A 34 -15.02 -7.51 11.75
CA PRO A 34 -15.54 -6.91 12.96
C PRO A 34 -14.95 -7.59 14.19
N SER A 35 -14.15 -6.85 14.97
CA SER A 35 -13.89 -7.25 16.35
C SER A 35 -15.18 -7.10 17.18
N ALA A 36 -15.37 -7.94 18.20
CA ALA A 36 -16.54 -7.85 19.10
C ALA A 36 -16.70 -6.43 19.71
N LEU A 37 -15.61 -5.70 19.88
CA LEU A 37 -15.57 -4.30 20.35
C LEU A 37 -16.25 -3.32 19.39
N PHE A 38 -16.36 -3.64 18.11
CA PHE A 38 -17.00 -2.80 17.10
C PHE A 38 -18.43 -3.26 16.77
N LEU A 39 -18.67 -4.57 16.82
CA LEU A 39 -20.01 -5.15 16.59
C LEU A 39 -21.01 -4.65 17.62
N VAL A 40 -20.63 -4.55 18.88
CA VAL A 40 -21.56 -4.17 19.96
C VAL A 40 -22.01 -2.70 19.81
N PRO A 41 -21.15 -1.67 19.66
CA PRO A 41 -21.60 -0.31 19.41
C PRO A 41 -22.38 -0.16 18.11
N SER A 42 -21.98 -0.85 17.04
CA SER A 42 -22.65 -0.78 15.73
C SER A 42 -24.03 -1.38 15.77
N THR A 43 -24.22 -2.50 16.47
CA THR A 43 -25.54 -3.13 16.65
C THR A 43 -26.43 -2.29 17.55
N VAL A 44 -25.90 -1.64 18.60
CA VAL A 44 -26.66 -0.73 19.45
C VAL A 44 -27.13 0.50 18.66
N VAL A 45 -26.26 1.11 17.88
CA VAL A 45 -26.62 2.24 17.02
C VAL A 45 -27.63 1.83 15.96
N ALA A 46 -27.44 0.69 15.30
CA ALA A 46 -28.40 0.15 14.33
C ALA A 46 -29.76 -0.14 14.95
N ALA A 47 -29.79 -0.73 16.15
CA ALA A 47 -31.02 -0.97 16.90
C ALA A 47 -31.71 0.33 17.28
N ALA A 48 -31.00 1.36 17.72
CA ALA A 48 -31.54 2.67 18.03
C ALA A 48 -32.15 3.33 16.78
N ILE A 49 -31.48 3.25 15.62
CA ILE A 49 -31.98 3.75 14.35
C ILE A 49 -33.26 3.03 13.95
N LEU A 50 -33.29 1.68 14.03
CA LEU A 50 -34.47 0.88 13.72
C LEU A 50 -35.65 1.18 14.67
N ALA A 51 -35.37 1.43 15.95
CA ALA A 51 -36.41 1.83 16.91
C ALA A 51 -36.96 3.22 16.58
N CYS A 52 -36.13 4.17 16.18
CA CYS A 52 -36.58 5.50 15.72
C CYS A 52 -37.44 5.40 14.46
N ASP A 53 -37.06 4.57 13.49
CA ASP A 53 -37.81 4.36 12.25
C ASP A 53 -39.16 3.69 12.54
N ALA A 54 -39.23 2.67 13.40
CA ALA A 54 -40.45 2.02 13.83
C ALA A 54 -41.38 3.03 14.50
N TRP A 55 -40.83 3.94 15.32
CA TRP A 55 -41.63 5.00 15.95
C TRP A 55 -42.18 6.01 14.93
N ILE A 56 -41.37 6.43 13.94
CA ILE A 56 -41.77 7.32 12.85
C ILE A 56 -42.90 6.68 12.02
N ILE A 57 -42.79 5.38 11.71
CA ILE A 57 -43.81 4.62 10.98
C ILE A 57 -45.10 4.53 11.79
N ALA A 58 -45.01 4.23 13.08
CA ALA A 58 -46.16 4.12 13.98
C ALA A 58 -46.94 5.45 14.12
N HIS A 59 -46.27 6.59 13.96
CA HIS A 59 -46.88 7.92 14.05
C HIS A 59 -47.32 8.51 12.70
N ARG A 60 -47.59 7.67 11.71
CA ARG A 60 -48.10 8.04 10.36
C ARG A 60 -47.16 8.85 9.48
N HIS A 61 -45.87 8.81 9.75
CA HIS A 61 -44.81 9.33 8.84
C HIS A 61 -44.21 8.19 7.98
N TRP A 62 -45.07 7.24 7.60
CA TRP A 62 -44.67 5.97 7.02
C TRP A 62 -43.87 6.10 5.69
N VAL A 63 -44.14 7.12 4.88
CA VAL A 63 -43.37 7.31 3.61
C VAL A 63 -41.90 7.63 3.89
N THR A 64 -41.65 8.61 4.75
CA THR A 64 -40.29 9.02 5.11
C THR A 64 -39.57 7.95 5.93
N GLY A 65 -40.28 7.27 6.84
CA GLY A 65 -39.73 6.17 7.62
C GLY A 65 -39.38 4.95 6.75
N SER A 66 -40.22 4.63 5.77
CA SER A 66 -39.96 3.50 4.84
C SER A 66 -38.77 3.78 3.93
N LEU A 67 -38.58 5.02 3.46
CA LEU A 67 -37.42 5.42 2.68
C LEU A 67 -36.12 5.35 3.50
N ALA A 68 -36.15 5.80 4.76
CA ALA A 68 -35.00 5.72 5.64
C ALA A 68 -34.63 4.28 5.97
N LEU A 69 -35.62 3.46 6.31
CA LEU A 69 -35.42 2.03 6.57
C LEU A 69 -34.86 1.31 5.32
N GLY A 70 -35.42 1.60 4.14
CA GLY A 70 -34.92 1.04 2.88
C GLY A 70 -33.48 1.40 2.60
N THR A 71 -33.08 2.65 2.83
CA THR A 71 -31.71 3.11 2.66
C THR A 71 -30.76 2.44 3.66
N GLN A 72 -31.18 2.28 4.90
CA GLN A 72 -30.40 1.61 5.95
C GLN A 72 -30.23 0.12 5.65
N ILE A 73 -31.29 -0.57 5.24
CA ILE A 73 -31.22 -1.98 4.84
C ILE A 73 -30.30 -2.16 3.62
N ALA A 74 -30.45 -1.33 2.59
CA ALA A 74 -29.58 -1.36 1.42
C ALA A 74 -28.12 -1.15 1.79
N PHE A 75 -27.87 -0.22 2.72
CA PHE A 75 -26.54 0.03 3.26
C PHE A 75 -25.99 -1.17 4.05
N LEU A 76 -26.79 -1.79 4.94
CA LEU A 76 -26.38 -2.98 5.70
C LEU A 76 -26.11 -4.17 4.77
N ILE A 77 -26.91 -4.34 3.72
CA ILE A 77 -26.66 -5.35 2.68
C ILE A 77 -25.37 -5.06 1.93
N PHE A 78 -25.15 -3.81 1.55
CA PHE A 78 -23.89 -3.39 0.87
C PHE A 78 -22.66 -3.64 1.77
N VAL A 79 -22.70 -3.18 3.02
CA VAL A 79 -21.61 -3.38 3.99
C VAL A 79 -21.43 -4.86 4.30
N GLY A 80 -22.50 -5.59 4.58
CA GLY A 80 -22.47 -7.03 4.84
C GLY A 80 -21.92 -7.81 3.64
N GLY A 81 -22.36 -7.46 2.42
CA GLY A 81 -21.83 -8.04 1.18
C GLY A 81 -20.35 -7.74 0.98
N TYR A 82 -19.95 -6.50 1.20
CA TYR A 82 -18.54 -6.09 1.11
C TYR A 82 -17.65 -6.82 2.13
N MET A 83 -18.14 -6.98 3.37
CA MET A 83 -17.45 -7.66 4.45
C MET A 83 -17.41 -9.19 4.30
N ALA A 84 -18.48 -9.76 3.73
CA ALA A 84 -18.66 -11.20 3.56
C ALA A 84 -18.03 -11.75 2.27
N SER A 85 -17.44 -10.90 1.42
CA SER A 85 -16.86 -11.29 0.13
C SER A 85 -15.33 -11.28 0.18
N PRO A 86 -14.69 -12.21 0.92
CA PRO A 86 -13.26 -12.38 0.80
C PRO A 86 -12.93 -12.74 -0.66
N LEU A 87 -11.81 -12.32 -1.16
CA LEU A 87 -11.36 -12.74 -2.48
C LEU A 87 -11.28 -14.26 -2.52
N ALA A 88 -11.80 -14.86 -3.60
CA ALA A 88 -11.67 -16.29 -3.82
C ALA A 88 -10.20 -16.72 -3.78
N ALA A 89 -9.94 -17.93 -3.32
CA ALA A 89 -8.59 -18.46 -3.35
C ALA A 89 -8.10 -18.51 -4.80
N PRO A 90 -6.86 -18.08 -5.08
CA PRO A 90 -6.29 -18.19 -6.42
C PRO A 90 -6.08 -19.65 -6.81
N SER A 91 -5.95 -19.89 -8.10
CA SER A 91 -5.46 -21.19 -8.60
C SER A 91 -4.08 -21.47 -7.99
N ALA A 92 -3.83 -22.73 -7.68
CA ALA A 92 -2.52 -23.15 -7.18
C ALA A 92 -1.44 -22.84 -8.21
N LEU A 93 -0.34 -22.24 -7.76
CA LEU A 93 0.82 -22.01 -8.61
C LEU A 93 1.48 -23.35 -8.92
N SER A 94 1.66 -23.66 -10.21
CA SER A 94 2.30 -24.90 -10.68
C SER A 94 3.81 -24.76 -10.86
N ASP A 95 4.29 -23.54 -11.09
CA ASP A 95 5.67 -23.25 -11.42
C ASP A 95 6.63 -23.69 -10.30
N PRO A 96 7.81 -24.23 -10.63
CA PRO A 96 8.86 -24.46 -9.64
C PRO A 96 9.42 -23.15 -9.14
N LEU A 97 10.11 -23.19 -7.99
CA LEU A 97 10.88 -22.02 -7.54
C LEU A 97 12.00 -21.74 -8.56
N PRO A 98 12.07 -20.53 -9.12
CA PRO A 98 13.09 -20.20 -10.11
C PRO A 98 14.50 -20.36 -9.53
N GLN A 99 15.39 -20.90 -10.35
CA GLN A 99 16.80 -20.98 -10.00
C GLN A 99 17.42 -19.59 -10.05
N ALA A 100 18.35 -19.34 -9.14
CA ALA A 100 19.16 -18.14 -9.09
C ALA A 100 20.59 -18.52 -8.68
N SER A 101 21.55 -17.77 -9.18
CA SER A 101 22.97 -17.94 -8.88
C SER A 101 23.55 -16.63 -8.31
N PRO A 102 23.01 -16.16 -7.15
CA PRO A 102 23.44 -14.90 -6.58
C PRO A 102 24.94 -14.95 -6.23
N PRO A 103 25.70 -13.89 -6.50
CA PRO A 103 27.10 -13.79 -6.10
C PRO A 103 27.27 -13.93 -4.59
N LEU A 104 28.30 -14.60 -4.11
CA LEU A 104 28.52 -14.89 -2.70
C LEU A 104 28.69 -13.65 -1.82
N ASP A 105 29.14 -12.55 -2.39
CA ASP A 105 29.32 -11.24 -1.73
C ASP A 105 28.11 -10.31 -1.88
N MET A 106 27.02 -10.79 -2.48
CA MET A 106 25.76 -10.05 -2.53
C MET A 106 25.16 -9.93 -1.13
N ALA A 107 24.66 -8.73 -0.80
CA ALA A 107 24.06 -8.43 0.49
C ALA A 107 22.86 -7.49 0.35
N LEU A 108 21.99 -7.49 1.34
CA LEU A 108 20.76 -6.70 1.41
C LEU A 108 20.72 -5.91 2.71
N TYR A 109 20.30 -4.64 2.65
CA TYR A 109 20.15 -3.79 3.83
C TYR A 109 18.92 -2.89 3.72
N ALA A 110 18.16 -2.81 4.81
CA ALA A 110 17.07 -1.85 4.94
C ALA A 110 17.58 -0.51 5.49
N LEU A 111 17.07 0.58 4.93
CA LEU A 111 17.32 1.96 5.36
C LEU A 111 15.97 2.61 5.68
N SER A 112 15.59 2.68 6.94
CA SER A 112 14.37 3.38 7.36
C SER A 112 14.61 4.89 7.30
N THR A 113 13.74 5.61 6.57
CA THR A 113 13.85 7.05 6.33
C THR A 113 12.75 7.85 7.02
N GLY A 114 11.81 7.18 7.69
CA GLY A 114 10.74 7.81 8.44
C GLY A 114 9.59 6.86 8.75
N VAL A 115 8.64 7.38 9.48
CA VAL A 115 7.42 6.67 9.87
C VAL A 115 6.20 7.59 9.65
N ASN A 116 5.14 7.05 9.09
CA ASN A 116 3.87 7.73 8.97
C ASN A 116 2.85 7.03 9.87
N HIS A 117 2.43 7.68 10.94
CA HIS A 117 1.53 7.10 11.94
C HIS A 117 0.13 6.92 11.37
N ARG A 118 -0.38 5.70 11.46
CA ARG A 118 -1.67 5.25 10.94
C ARG A 118 -2.34 4.27 11.91
N THR A 119 -3.44 3.68 11.46
CA THR A 119 -4.07 2.52 12.10
C THR A 119 -4.09 1.34 11.13
N ALA A 120 -4.15 0.13 11.66
CA ALA A 120 -4.19 -1.09 10.85
C ALA A 120 -5.38 -1.11 9.88
N ALA A 121 -6.49 -0.47 10.25
CA ALA A 121 -7.65 -0.29 9.36
C ALA A 121 -7.37 0.52 8.10
N PHE A 122 -6.31 1.33 8.07
CA PHE A 122 -5.89 2.03 6.86
C PHE A 122 -5.10 1.11 5.91
N ALA A 123 -4.44 0.11 6.45
CA ALA A 123 -3.53 -0.75 5.70
C ALA A 123 -4.27 -1.81 4.88
N TYR A 124 -5.23 -2.50 5.48
CA TYR A 124 -6.00 -3.54 4.80
C TYR A 124 -7.42 -3.65 5.40
N ARG A 125 -8.33 -4.21 4.62
CA ARG A 125 -9.70 -4.49 5.04
C ARG A 125 -9.67 -5.64 6.05
N GLY A 126 -9.86 -5.37 7.31
CA GLY A 126 -9.69 -6.33 8.41
C GLY A 126 -8.83 -5.78 9.53
N GLY A 127 -8.06 -4.76 9.24
CA GLY A 127 -7.26 -4.07 10.23
C GLY A 127 -8.12 -3.39 11.30
N SER A 128 -7.62 -3.34 12.53
CA SER A 128 -8.29 -2.66 13.64
C SER A 128 -8.14 -1.14 13.54
N PRO A 129 -9.22 -0.34 13.72
CA PRO A 129 -9.13 1.12 13.79
C PRO A 129 -8.45 1.61 15.08
N TRP A 130 -8.32 0.75 16.07
CA TRP A 130 -7.73 1.06 17.37
C TRP A 130 -6.28 0.58 17.49
N GLU A 131 -5.84 -0.27 16.58
CA GLU A 131 -4.47 -0.74 16.50
C GLU A 131 -3.61 0.29 15.80
N LYS A 132 -2.62 0.83 16.52
CA LYS A 132 -1.61 1.70 15.92
C LYS A 132 -0.78 0.91 14.94
N TRP A 133 -0.55 1.48 13.79
CA TRP A 133 0.31 0.94 12.76
C TRP A 133 1.25 2.01 12.25
N ASP A 134 2.52 1.77 12.41
CA ASP A 134 3.58 2.65 11.94
C ASP A 134 3.96 2.26 10.52
N SER A 135 3.45 3.03 9.55
CA SER A 135 3.77 2.87 8.14
C SER A 135 5.20 3.32 7.90
N VAL A 136 6.12 2.38 7.71
CA VAL A 136 7.54 2.67 7.49
C VAL A 136 7.75 3.30 6.12
N MET A 137 8.60 4.31 6.05
CA MET A 137 9.18 4.84 4.82
C MET A 137 10.60 4.32 4.72
N ALA A 138 10.95 3.59 3.68
CA ALA A 138 12.24 2.94 3.60
C ALA A 138 12.77 2.83 2.17
N ALA A 139 14.08 2.64 2.07
CA ALA A 139 14.78 2.17 0.90
C ALA A 139 15.45 0.83 1.20
N VAL A 140 15.75 0.06 0.17
CA VAL A 140 16.48 -1.20 0.30
C VAL A 140 17.73 -1.15 -0.56
N LEU A 141 18.90 -1.16 0.07
CA LEU A 141 20.17 -1.27 -0.63
C LEU A 141 20.48 -2.74 -0.90
N VAL A 142 20.62 -3.08 -2.17
CA VAL A 142 21.10 -4.38 -2.63
C VAL A 142 22.54 -4.19 -3.12
N ARG A 143 23.49 -4.79 -2.42
CA ARG A 143 24.89 -4.81 -2.84
C ARG A 143 25.12 -5.95 -3.81
N HIS A 144 25.71 -5.63 -4.95
CA HIS A 144 26.00 -6.61 -5.99
C HIS A 144 27.34 -6.31 -6.66
N PRO A 145 28.16 -7.32 -7.03
CA PRO A 145 29.46 -7.09 -7.68
C PRO A 145 29.41 -6.30 -8.98
N GLN A 146 28.31 -6.45 -9.75
CA GLN A 146 28.11 -5.71 -11.00
C GLN A 146 27.63 -4.25 -10.79
N GLY A 147 27.46 -3.82 -9.54
CA GLY A 147 26.97 -2.51 -9.13
C GLY A 147 25.80 -2.61 -8.17
N ASP A 148 25.80 -1.76 -7.16
CA ASP A 148 24.76 -1.77 -6.12
C ASP A 148 23.48 -1.14 -6.67
N VAL A 149 22.31 -1.58 -6.12
CA VAL A 149 20.99 -1.08 -6.51
C VAL A 149 20.26 -0.59 -5.26
N LEU A 150 19.69 0.61 -5.32
CA LEU A 150 18.78 1.11 -4.30
C LEU A 150 17.35 0.93 -4.78
N VAL A 151 16.59 0.06 -4.13
CA VAL A 151 15.17 -0.14 -4.43
C VAL A 151 14.38 0.86 -3.62
N ASP A 152 13.67 1.74 -4.30
CA ASP A 152 13.03 2.94 -3.77
C ASP A 152 14.01 3.83 -2.97
N THR A 153 13.57 5.01 -2.54
CA THR A 153 14.44 5.93 -1.80
C THR A 153 13.87 6.35 -0.45
N GLY A 154 12.62 5.95 -0.17
CA GLY A 154 11.91 6.47 0.98
C GLY A 154 11.74 7.98 0.92
N VAL A 155 11.70 8.64 2.09
CA VAL A 155 11.64 10.09 2.17
C VAL A 155 13.04 10.70 2.18
N GLY A 156 13.24 11.71 1.34
CA GLY A 156 14.52 12.41 1.16
C GLY A 156 14.68 13.65 2.01
N ARG A 157 15.84 14.31 1.89
CA ARG A 157 16.22 15.52 2.64
C ARG A 157 15.22 16.67 2.49
N THR A 158 14.56 16.75 1.34
CA THR A 158 13.67 17.88 0.99
C THR A 158 12.18 17.55 1.18
N ILE A 159 11.85 16.47 1.88
CA ILE A 159 10.46 16.01 2.05
C ILE A 159 9.52 17.10 2.57
N ALA A 160 9.96 17.95 3.49
CA ALA A 160 9.15 19.04 4.03
C ALA A 160 8.75 20.07 2.96
N LEU A 161 9.58 20.28 1.93
CA LEU A 161 9.25 21.14 0.79
C LEU A 161 8.35 20.42 -0.22
N GLN A 162 8.61 19.16 -0.48
CA GLN A 162 7.81 18.32 -1.39
C GLN A 162 6.37 18.18 -0.88
N LEU A 163 6.16 17.96 0.42
CA LEU A 163 4.83 17.87 1.01
C LEU A 163 4.00 19.17 0.82
N LYS A 164 4.65 20.35 0.74
CA LYS A 164 3.93 21.61 0.48
C LYS A 164 3.25 21.65 -0.89
N GLN A 165 3.69 20.83 -1.84
CA GLN A 165 3.11 20.71 -3.17
C GLN A 165 1.88 19.78 -3.20
N MET A 166 1.64 19.01 -2.13
CA MET A 166 0.51 18.11 -2.02
C MET A 166 -0.79 18.84 -1.65
N PRO A 167 -1.96 18.30 -2.00
CA PRO A 167 -3.25 18.86 -1.61
C PRO A 167 -3.38 19.04 -0.09
N LEU A 168 -4.10 20.09 0.34
CA LEU A 168 -4.26 20.41 1.76
C LEU A 168 -4.82 19.24 2.57
N LEU A 169 -5.85 18.55 2.05
CA LEU A 169 -6.46 17.41 2.74
C LEU A 169 -5.48 16.24 2.91
N PHE A 170 -4.64 15.99 1.91
CA PHE A 170 -3.58 14.99 2.02
C PHE A 170 -2.60 15.34 3.14
N ARG A 171 -2.12 16.59 3.17
CA ARG A 171 -1.20 17.07 4.21
C ARG A 171 -1.79 17.01 5.62
N MET A 172 -3.07 17.37 5.77
CA MET A 172 -3.77 17.27 7.06
C MET A 172 -3.97 15.83 7.52
N GLY A 173 -4.10 14.90 6.59
CA GLY A 173 -4.22 13.46 6.87
C GLY A 173 -2.88 12.73 6.98
N THR A 174 -1.74 13.41 6.85
CA THR A 174 -0.41 12.80 6.88
C THR A 174 0.29 13.15 8.18
N ASP A 175 0.64 12.12 8.98
CA ASP A 175 1.39 12.24 10.24
C ASP A 175 2.77 11.60 10.05
N LEU A 176 3.57 12.25 9.19
CA LEU A 176 4.91 11.78 8.82
C LEU A 176 5.97 12.35 9.76
N VAL A 177 6.72 11.46 10.38
CA VAL A 177 7.93 11.76 11.16
C VAL A 177 9.13 11.29 10.35
N PRO A 178 9.83 12.18 9.64
CA PRO A 178 11.03 11.82 8.89
C PRO A 178 12.18 11.43 9.83
N SER A 179 13.01 10.49 9.41
CA SER A 179 14.33 10.20 10.01
C SER A 179 15.45 10.59 9.05
N ALA A 180 16.66 10.09 9.26
CA ALA A 180 17.77 10.34 8.33
C ALA A 180 17.44 9.80 6.94
N ALA A 181 17.60 10.62 5.89
CA ALA A 181 17.43 10.17 4.51
C ALA A 181 18.40 9.02 4.17
N ALA A 182 18.02 8.16 3.22
CA ALA A 182 18.89 7.04 2.81
C ALA A 182 20.29 7.50 2.43
N ALA A 183 20.39 8.62 1.73
CA ALA A 183 21.67 9.22 1.37
C ALA A 183 22.53 9.60 2.59
N ASP A 184 21.92 10.17 3.64
CA ASP A 184 22.64 10.55 4.86
C ASP A 184 23.14 9.32 5.63
N GLN A 185 22.34 8.25 5.67
CA GLN A 185 22.72 7.00 6.31
C GLN A 185 23.90 6.34 5.59
N LEU A 186 23.90 6.36 4.26
CA LEU A 186 25.00 5.83 3.44
C LEU A 186 26.27 6.66 3.64
N ASP A 187 26.16 7.99 3.60
CA ASP A 187 27.31 8.90 3.82
C ASP A 187 27.92 8.74 5.22
N ALA A 188 27.06 8.69 6.24
CA ALA A 188 27.51 8.55 7.64
C ALA A 188 28.23 7.24 7.89
N ALA A 189 27.93 6.18 7.13
CA ALA A 189 28.65 4.92 7.17
C ALA A 189 29.93 4.91 6.33
N GLY A 190 30.14 5.89 5.45
CA GLY A 190 31.29 5.93 4.53
C GLY A 190 31.08 5.09 3.24
N TYR A 191 29.83 4.91 2.84
CA TYR A 191 29.51 4.17 1.62
C TYR A 191 30.05 4.90 0.38
N ASP A 192 30.75 4.17 -0.49
CA ASP A 192 31.20 4.72 -1.78
C ASP A 192 30.02 4.79 -2.76
N ARG A 193 29.46 5.97 -2.94
CA ARG A 193 28.32 6.21 -3.84
C ARG A 193 28.59 5.86 -5.31
N LYS A 194 29.84 5.74 -5.73
CA LYS A 194 30.20 5.28 -7.08
C LYS A 194 29.81 3.83 -7.33
N ARG A 195 29.61 3.06 -6.27
CA ARG A 195 29.10 1.69 -6.36
C ARG A 195 27.62 1.65 -6.72
N LEU A 196 26.86 2.70 -6.40
CA LEU A 196 25.42 2.76 -6.68
C LEU A 196 25.22 2.94 -8.19
N ARG A 197 24.82 1.85 -8.83
CA ARG A 197 24.63 1.79 -10.27
C ARG A 197 23.26 2.28 -10.70
N TYR A 198 22.21 1.93 -9.93
CA TYR A 198 20.84 2.26 -10.23
C TYR A 198 20.03 2.58 -8.96
N ILE A 199 19.04 3.44 -9.12
CA ILE A 199 17.86 3.48 -8.27
C ILE A 199 16.76 2.73 -9.05
N LEU A 200 16.17 1.69 -8.47
CA LEU A 200 15.07 0.92 -9.04
C LEU A 200 13.79 1.30 -8.32
N LEU A 201 12.83 1.91 -9.01
CA LEU A 201 11.57 2.28 -8.40
C LEU A 201 10.56 1.12 -8.51
N THR A 202 9.90 0.79 -7.38
CA THR A 202 8.74 -0.07 -7.40
C THR A 202 7.55 0.64 -8.05
N HIS A 203 7.42 1.96 -7.83
CA HIS A 203 6.49 2.87 -8.46
C HIS A 203 6.83 4.34 -8.12
N ALA A 204 6.15 5.31 -8.73
CA ALA A 204 6.55 6.71 -8.71
C ALA A 204 5.77 7.61 -7.73
N HIS A 205 5.20 7.07 -6.64
CA HIS A 205 4.61 7.90 -5.61
C HIS A 205 5.65 8.61 -4.75
N TRP A 206 5.23 9.69 -4.14
CA TRP A 206 6.07 10.66 -3.43
C TRP A 206 7.01 10.04 -2.38
N ASP A 207 6.55 9.05 -1.65
CA ASP A 207 7.27 8.38 -0.55
C ASP A 207 8.26 7.29 -1.02
N HIS A 208 8.24 6.98 -2.31
CA HIS A 208 9.21 6.09 -2.95
C HIS A 208 10.31 6.85 -3.69
N VAL A 209 9.98 8.06 -4.19
CA VAL A 209 10.88 8.85 -5.03
C VAL A 209 11.45 10.08 -4.33
N SER A 210 10.98 10.41 -3.13
CA SER A 210 11.34 11.65 -2.43
C SER A 210 12.84 11.85 -2.28
N GLY A 211 13.59 10.77 -2.07
CA GLY A 211 15.04 10.81 -1.91
C GLY A 211 15.85 10.73 -3.21
N VAL A 212 15.25 10.57 -4.39
CA VAL A 212 15.99 10.51 -5.66
C VAL A 212 16.91 11.71 -5.86
N PRO A 213 16.50 12.96 -5.57
CA PRO A 213 17.40 14.13 -5.71
C PRO A 213 18.64 14.09 -4.81
N ASP A 214 18.65 13.25 -3.77
CA ASP A 214 19.80 13.09 -2.87
C ASP A 214 20.92 12.23 -3.48
N PHE A 215 20.67 11.63 -4.66
CA PHE A 215 21.57 10.78 -5.43
C PHE A 215 21.82 11.35 -6.84
N PRO A 216 22.47 12.50 -6.97
CA PRO A 216 22.65 13.16 -8.26
C PRO A 216 23.44 12.30 -9.24
N GLY A 217 22.96 12.22 -10.48
CA GLY A 217 23.61 11.50 -11.57
C GLY A 217 23.40 9.98 -11.56
N VAL A 218 22.69 9.42 -10.58
CA VAL A 218 22.37 7.99 -10.56
C VAL A 218 21.15 7.71 -11.45
N PRO A 219 21.26 6.81 -12.44
CA PRO A 219 20.13 6.42 -13.28
C PRO A 219 18.99 5.81 -12.48
N VAL A 220 17.75 6.13 -12.85
CA VAL A 220 16.53 5.68 -12.20
C VAL A 220 15.78 4.76 -13.14
N LEU A 221 15.71 3.48 -12.77
CA LEU A 221 15.02 2.45 -13.55
C LEU A 221 13.52 2.48 -13.27
N VAL A 222 12.74 2.60 -14.32
CA VAL A 222 11.27 2.59 -14.29
C VAL A 222 10.73 1.78 -15.47
N THR A 223 9.47 1.35 -15.41
CA THR A 223 8.81 0.83 -16.60
C THR A 223 8.34 1.97 -17.51
N ALA A 224 8.20 1.72 -18.81
CA ALA A 224 7.65 2.71 -19.73
C ALA A 224 6.23 3.18 -19.34
N ALA A 225 5.44 2.32 -18.67
CA ALA A 225 4.13 2.69 -18.14
C ALA A 225 4.25 3.65 -16.95
N GLU A 226 5.21 3.42 -16.05
CA GLU A 226 5.46 4.29 -14.91
C GLU A 226 6.06 5.62 -15.34
N HIS A 227 6.94 5.61 -16.33
CA HIS A 227 7.52 6.83 -16.90
C HIS A 227 6.41 7.77 -17.43
N ARG A 228 5.44 7.23 -18.19
CA ARG A 228 4.27 8.01 -18.61
C ARG A 228 3.44 8.49 -17.43
N PHE A 229 3.23 7.65 -16.43
CA PHE A 229 2.46 8.00 -15.24
C PHE A 229 3.11 9.13 -14.43
N ILE A 230 4.44 9.24 -14.42
CA ILE A 230 5.13 10.36 -13.77
C ILE A 230 4.61 11.69 -14.32
N ASP A 231 4.42 11.82 -15.62
CA ASP A 231 3.91 13.04 -16.24
C ASP A 231 2.39 13.24 -16.06
N GLU A 232 1.60 12.16 -16.02
CA GLU A 232 0.15 12.16 -16.08
C GLU A 232 -0.54 12.00 -14.72
N GLY A 233 0.14 11.49 -13.71
CA GLY A 233 -0.43 11.04 -12.43
C GLY A 233 -0.91 12.14 -11.47
N GLY A 234 -1.08 13.37 -11.95
CA GLY A 234 -1.62 14.47 -11.15
C GLY A 234 -0.76 14.79 -9.92
N TRP A 235 -1.38 14.95 -8.75
CA TRP A 235 -0.66 15.29 -7.53
C TRP A 235 0.12 14.10 -6.94
N PHE A 236 -0.25 12.85 -7.26
CA PHE A 236 0.44 11.65 -6.78
C PHE A 236 1.90 11.59 -7.22
N THR A 237 2.19 12.10 -8.42
CA THR A 237 3.52 12.08 -9.04
C THR A 237 4.22 13.43 -9.04
N VAL A 238 3.67 14.45 -8.33
CA VAL A 238 4.26 15.79 -8.33
C VAL A 238 5.73 15.80 -7.88
N THR A 239 6.09 14.94 -6.93
CA THR A 239 7.48 14.77 -6.48
C THR A 239 8.33 14.10 -7.56
N ALA A 240 7.81 13.05 -8.20
CA ALA A 240 8.52 12.35 -9.28
C ALA A 240 8.79 13.24 -10.49
N ARG A 241 7.90 14.18 -10.82
CA ARG A 241 8.12 15.16 -11.92
C ARG A 241 9.30 16.10 -11.68
N SER A 242 9.80 16.22 -10.46
CA SER A 242 11.01 17.00 -10.16
C SER A 242 12.31 16.24 -10.42
N ILE A 243 12.25 14.96 -10.73
CA ILE A 243 13.43 14.16 -11.13
C ILE A 243 13.92 14.64 -12.49
N ASP A 244 15.23 14.76 -12.64
CA ASP A 244 15.84 15.02 -13.95
C ASP A 244 15.47 13.87 -14.91
N LYS A 245 14.69 14.21 -15.94
CA LYS A 245 14.19 13.22 -16.91
C LYS A 245 15.32 12.48 -17.65
N SER A 246 16.50 13.06 -17.75
CA SER A 246 17.67 12.39 -18.36
C SER A 246 18.17 11.19 -17.53
N LEU A 247 17.80 11.13 -16.25
CA LEU A 247 18.14 10.01 -15.37
C LEU A 247 17.13 8.87 -15.45
N LEU A 248 15.89 9.11 -15.92
CA LEU A 248 14.87 8.08 -16.07
C LEU A 248 15.24 7.14 -17.22
N GLN A 249 15.37 5.86 -16.91
CA GLN A 249 15.71 4.82 -17.88
C GLN A 249 14.62 3.75 -17.88
N ASP A 250 13.99 3.59 -19.03
CA ASP A 250 12.98 2.55 -19.22
C ASP A 250 13.66 1.20 -19.41
N TYR A 251 13.10 0.17 -18.81
CA TYR A 251 13.46 -1.21 -19.08
C TYR A 251 12.25 -2.01 -19.58
N ALA A 252 12.51 -3.06 -20.34
CA ALA A 252 11.49 -3.96 -20.85
C ALA A 252 11.46 -5.26 -20.06
N PHE A 253 10.30 -5.91 -20.00
CA PHE A 253 10.18 -7.27 -19.49
C PHE A 253 10.46 -8.25 -20.61
N ASP A 254 11.74 -8.47 -20.88
CA ASP A 254 12.26 -9.31 -21.98
C ASP A 254 12.51 -10.77 -21.57
N GLY A 255 12.32 -11.09 -20.29
CA GLY A 255 12.33 -12.44 -19.74
C GLY A 255 10.98 -13.14 -19.87
N GLY A 256 11.02 -14.46 -19.66
CA GLY A 256 9.83 -15.31 -19.66
C GLY A 256 9.01 -15.21 -18.37
N SER A 257 8.12 -16.19 -18.18
CA SER A 257 7.30 -16.26 -16.97
C SER A 257 8.13 -16.44 -15.70
N TYR A 258 7.68 -15.84 -14.62
CA TYR A 258 8.35 -15.91 -13.33
C TYR A 258 7.32 -15.95 -12.21
N LEU A 259 7.24 -17.04 -11.46
CA LEU A 259 6.34 -17.25 -10.33
C LEU A 259 4.85 -16.87 -10.65
N GLY A 260 4.38 -17.30 -11.82
CA GLY A 260 3.01 -17.04 -12.30
C GLY A 260 2.80 -15.66 -12.93
N PHE A 261 3.79 -14.77 -12.96
CA PHE A 261 3.78 -13.57 -13.81
C PHE A 261 4.21 -13.96 -15.22
N GLU A 262 3.56 -13.38 -16.23
CA GLU A 262 3.79 -13.76 -17.63
C GLU A 262 5.15 -13.30 -18.16
N HIS A 263 5.66 -12.20 -17.63
CA HIS A 263 6.91 -11.59 -18.07
C HIS A 263 7.76 -11.19 -16.86
N SER A 264 9.06 -11.10 -17.08
CA SER A 264 10.05 -10.69 -16.08
C SER A 264 11.20 -9.93 -16.72
N HIS A 265 12.01 -9.29 -15.90
CA HIS A 265 13.30 -8.75 -16.27
C HIS A 265 14.33 -9.10 -15.20
N ASP A 266 15.37 -9.81 -15.61
CA ASP A 266 16.48 -10.16 -14.73
C ASP A 266 17.59 -9.12 -14.92
N LEU A 267 17.78 -8.27 -13.90
CA LEU A 267 18.65 -7.10 -14.02
C LEU A 267 20.11 -7.44 -14.33
N TYR A 268 20.59 -8.54 -13.80
CA TYR A 268 22.00 -8.96 -13.97
C TYR A 268 22.16 -10.31 -14.68
N GLY A 269 21.06 -10.97 -15.03
CA GLY A 269 21.08 -12.24 -15.75
C GLY A 269 21.46 -13.45 -14.91
N ASP A 270 21.47 -13.30 -13.57
CA ASP A 270 21.86 -14.36 -12.63
C ASP A 270 20.70 -14.82 -11.72
N GLY A 271 19.51 -14.25 -11.91
CA GLY A 271 18.32 -14.54 -11.12
C GLY A 271 18.32 -13.90 -9.74
N SER A 272 19.31 -13.07 -9.42
CA SER A 272 19.44 -12.45 -8.08
C SER A 272 18.48 -11.27 -7.87
N ILE A 273 18.21 -10.47 -8.92
CA ILE A 273 17.31 -9.32 -8.92
C ILE A 273 16.39 -9.42 -10.13
N VAL A 274 15.15 -9.84 -9.89
CA VAL A 274 14.17 -10.05 -10.96
C VAL A 274 12.94 -9.20 -10.73
N MET A 275 12.59 -8.35 -11.71
CA MET A 275 11.39 -7.55 -11.70
C MET A 275 10.28 -8.21 -12.50
N VAL A 276 9.05 -8.09 -12.01
CA VAL A 276 7.84 -8.52 -12.72
C VAL A 276 6.80 -7.42 -12.74
N PRO A 277 5.97 -7.28 -13.79
CA PRO A 277 4.91 -6.28 -13.84
C PRO A 277 3.81 -6.62 -12.84
N ALA A 278 3.45 -5.65 -12.01
CA ALA A 278 2.38 -5.76 -11.02
C ALA A 278 1.51 -4.50 -11.03
N PRO A 279 0.90 -4.15 -12.18
CA PRO A 279 0.09 -2.95 -12.29
C PRO A 279 -1.11 -3.00 -11.36
N GLY A 280 -1.65 -1.82 -11.03
CA GLY A 280 -2.86 -1.67 -10.24
C GLY A 280 -2.78 -0.52 -9.28
N HIS A 281 -1.78 -0.47 -8.42
CA HIS A 281 -1.54 0.71 -7.57
C HIS A 281 -1.13 1.90 -8.43
N THR A 282 -0.16 1.72 -9.29
CA THR A 282 0.13 2.58 -10.44
C THR A 282 0.16 1.73 -11.72
N PRO A 283 0.11 2.36 -12.92
CA PRO A 283 0.14 1.62 -14.18
C PRO A 283 1.43 0.81 -14.39
N GLY A 284 2.53 1.28 -13.87
CA GLY A 284 3.84 0.68 -14.06
C GLY A 284 4.44 0.07 -12.80
N SER A 285 3.66 -0.15 -11.73
CA SER A 285 4.12 -0.81 -10.51
C SER A 285 4.74 -2.17 -10.79
N VAL A 286 5.78 -2.52 -10.02
CA VAL A 286 6.50 -3.78 -10.14
C VAL A 286 6.68 -4.45 -8.78
N VAL A 287 6.87 -5.77 -8.81
CA VAL A 287 7.42 -6.55 -7.70
C VAL A 287 8.87 -6.86 -8.02
N VAL A 288 9.75 -6.64 -7.04
CA VAL A 288 11.19 -6.96 -7.15
C VAL A 288 11.47 -8.20 -6.32
N PHE A 289 11.78 -9.30 -6.97
CA PHE A 289 12.23 -10.52 -6.32
C PHE A 289 13.74 -10.50 -6.14
N LEU A 290 14.18 -10.84 -4.93
CA LEU A 290 15.59 -10.91 -4.58
C LEU A 290 15.93 -12.32 -4.12
N ALA A 291 16.98 -12.89 -4.70
CA ALA A 291 17.58 -14.13 -4.24
C ALA A 291 19.00 -13.83 -3.73
N LEU A 292 19.27 -14.18 -2.47
CA LEU A 292 20.54 -13.92 -1.82
C LEU A 292 21.33 -15.21 -1.63
N PRO A 293 22.65 -15.16 -1.41
CA PRO A 293 23.43 -16.29 -0.93
C PRO A 293 22.81 -16.89 0.33
N GLY A 294 22.94 -18.23 0.49
CA GLY A 294 22.35 -18.92 1.66
C GLY A 294 20.84 -19.15 1.56
N ALA A 295 20.27 -19.06 0.35
CA ALA A 295 18.86 -19.34 0.04
C ALA A 295 17.83 -18.35 0.60
N ALA A 296 18.23 -17.22 1.19
CA ALA A 296 17.29 -16.17 1.58
C ALA A 296 16.65 -15.54 0.34
N ARG A 297 15.32 -15.39 0.37
CA ARG A 297 14.56 -14.80 -0.74
C ARG A 297 13.56 -13.78 -0.22
N TYR A 298 13.44 -12.68 -0.96
CA TYR A 298 12.50 -11.60 -0.67
C TYR A 298 11.69 -11.23 -1.90
N ALA A 299 10.48 -10.76 -1.69
CA ALA A 299 9.68 -10.09 -2.70
C ALA A 299 9.31 -8.70 -2.17
N LEU A 300 9.94 -7.66 -2.70
CA LEU A 300 9.61 -6.27 -2.41
C LEU A 300 8.42 -5.91 -3.29
N VAL A 301 7.24 -5.78 -2.69
CA VAL A 301 5.98 -5.70 -3.44
C VAL A 301 5.46 -4.26 -3.58
N GLY A 302 6.29 -3.28 -3.21
CA GLY A 302 5.88 -1.88 -3.24
C GLY A 302 4.59 -1.65 -2.46
N ASP A 303 3.71 -0.87 -3.03
CA ASP A 303 2.40 -0.52 -2.48
C ASP A 303 1.25 -1.41 -2.98
N LEU A 304 1.55 -2.55 -3.56
CA LEU A 304 0.53 -3.52 -3.96
C LEU A 304 -0.35 -3.92 -2.77
N VAL A 305 0.25 -4.08 -1.60
CA VAL A 305 -0.41 -4.16 -0.30
C VAL A 305 0.38 -3.33 0.71
N ARG A 306 -0.27 -2.86 1.78
CA ARG A 306 0.41 -2.10 2.83
C ARG A 306 0.94 -2.94 3.98
N GLN A 307 0.33 -4.09 4.22
CA GLN A 307 0.74 -5.07 5.23
C GLN A 307 0.72 -6.48 4.66
N ARG A 308 1.61 -7.32 5.15
CA ARG A 308 1.71 -8.73 4.76
C ARG A 308 0.40 -9.49 4.95
N GLN A 309 -0.38 -9.13 5.97
CA GLN A 309 -1.69 -9.71 6.23
C GLN A 309 -2.63 -9.56 5.03
N GLY A 310 -2.57 -8.41 4.33
CA GLY A 310 -3.35 -8.22 3.10
C GLY A 310 -3.09 -9.31 2.06
N VAL A 311 -1.83 -9.75 1.91
CA VAL A 311 -1.50 -10.88 1.02
C VAL A 311 -2.01 -12.20 1.59
N LEU A 312 -1.71 -12.51 2.86
CA LEU A 312 -2.01 -13.80 3.47
C LEU A 312 -3.52 -14.06 3.58
N GLU A 313 -4.28 -13.04 3.90
CA GLU A 313 -5.73 -13.11 4.06
C GLU A 313 -6.50 -12.78 2.77
N ARG A 314 -5.81 -12.41 1.70
CA ARG A 314 -6.40 -11.96 0.42
C ARG A 314 -7.33 -10.76 0.61
N GLU A 315 -6.90 -9.81 1.44
CA GLU A 315 -7.67 -8.63 1.79
C GLU A 315 -7.14 -7.40 1.05
N GLU A 316 -8.04 -6.77 0.32
CA GLU A 316 -7.79 -5.49 -0.35
C GLU A 316 -7.72 -4.35 0.67
N ARG A 317 -7.28 -3.18 0.23
CA ARG A 317 -7.44 -1.96 1.01
C ARG A 317 -8.92 -1.64 1.24
N PRO A 318 -9.26 -0.92 2.33
CA PRO A 318 -10.61 -0.41 2.52
C PRO A 318 -11.09 0.37 1.29
N TRP A 319 -12.35 0.19 0.92
CA TRP A 319 -12.91 0.71 -0.35
C TRP A 319 -12.59 2.19 -0.61
N LEU A 320 -12.76 3.06 0.41
CA LEU A 320 -12.49 4.49 0.24
C LEU A 320 -11.00 4.78 -0.02
N VAL A 321 -10.11 4.03 0.62
CA VAL A 321 -8.66 4.14 0.39
C VAL A 321 -8.32 3.64 -1.02
N ALA A 322 -8.88 2.51 -1.41
CA ALA A 322 -8.68 1.94 -2.74
C ALA A 322 -9.15 2.89 -3.86
N THR A 323 -10.36 3.45 -3.74
CA THR A 323 -10.91 4.37 -4.76
C THR A 323 -10.12 5.68 -4.91
N THR A 324 -9.33 6.06 -3.91
CA THR A 324 -8.52 7.29 -3.95
C THR A 324 -7.07 7.05 -4.32
N LEU A 325 -6.54 5.86 -4.09
CA LEU A 325 -5.11 5.57 -4.24
C LEU A 325 -4.78 4.60 -5.38
N GLU A 326 -5.74 3.74 -5.79
CA GLU A 326 -5.47 2.74 -6.81
C GLU A 326 -5.82 3.25 -8.20
N HIS A 327 -4.91 3.02 -9.14
CA HIS A 327 -5.15 3.32 -10.55
C HIS A 327 -6.10 2.29 -11.18
N ASP A 328 -5.91 1.01 -10.89
CA ASP A 328 -6.73 -0.10 -11.39
C ASP A 328 -6.87 -1.19 -10.30
N SER A 329 -8.02 -1.19 -9.62
CA SER A 329 -8.30 -2.16 -8.56
C SER A 329 -8.45 -3.59 -9.07
N VAL A 330 -8.79 -3.81 -10.35
CA VAL A 330 -8.91 -5.17 -10.92
C VAL A 330 -7.52 -5.77 -11.14
N ALA A 331 -6.62 -5.02 -11.74
CA ALA A 331 -5.24 -5.43 -11.95
C ALA A 331 -4.52 -5.65 -10.59
N LEU A 332 -4.75 -4.74 -9.62
CA LEU A 332 -4.20 -4.88 -8.26
C LEU A 332 -4.65 -6.19 -7.62
N ARG A 333 -5.96 -6.51 -7.71
CA ARG A 333 -6.52 -7.75 -7.16
C ARG A 333 -5.88 -8.99 -7.77
N GLN A 334 -5.65 -9.00 -9.08
CA GLN A 334 -4.97 -10.11 -9.76
C GLN A 334 -3.55 -10.28 -9.22
N SER A 335 -2.80 -9.20 -9.07
CA SER A 335 -1.46 -9.21 -8.51
C SER A 335 -1.44 -9.67 -7.05
N LEU A 336 -2.41 -9.21 -6.23
CA LEU A 336 -2.59 -9.66 -4.84
C LEU A 336 -2.82 -11.17 -4.74
N LEU A 337 -3.72 -11.71 -5.55
CA LEU A 337 -4.02 -13.15 -5.56
C LEU A 337 -2.82 -13.97 -6.01
N ARG A 338 -2.05 -13.47 -6.97
CA ARG A 338 -0.80 -14.11 -7.43
C ARG A 338 0.25 -14.14 -6.31
N LEU A 339 0.41 -13.03 -5.58
CA LEU A 339 1.29 -13.00 -4.40
C LEU A 339 0.82 -13.95 -3.29
N ASN A 340 -0.49 -14.08 -3.07
CA ASN A 340 -1.03 -15.05 -2.12
C ASN A 340 -0.68 -16.49 -2.52
N ALA A 341 -0.80 -16.84 -3.82
CA ALA A 341 -0.41 -18.15 -4.32
C ALA A 341 1.11 -18.41 -4.12
N ILE A 342 1.95 -17.38 -4.36
CA ILE A 342 3.40 -17.44 -4.12
C ILE A 342 3.69 -17.67 -2.64
N ALA A 343 3.10 -16.86 -1.75
CA ALA A 343 3.32 -16.97 -0.31
C ALA A 343 2.88 -18.32 0.26
N THR A 344 1.83 -18.92 -0.33
CA THR A 344 1.32 -20.24 0.06
C THR A 344 2.25 -21.35 -0.40
N ARG A 345 2.73 -21.28 -1.65
CA ARG A 345 3.57 -22.35 -2.23
C ARG A 345 5.03 -22.25 -1.81
N PHE A 346 5.54 -21.04 -1.63
CA PHE A 346 6.94 -20.74 -1.33
C PHE A 346 7.07 -19.89 -0.05
N PRO A 347 6.78 -20.48 1.12
CA PRO A 347 6.84 -19.75 2.40
C PRO A 347 8.24 -19.23 2.74
N GLN A 348 9.28 -19.72 2.08
CA GLN A 348 10.65 -19.23 2.19
C GLN A 348 10.88 -17.88 1.48
N ILE A 349 9.93 -17.40 0.65
CA ILE A 349 9.98 -16.05 0.09
C ILE A 349 9.34 -15.10 1.08
N THR A 350 10.12 -14.21 1.67
CA THR A 350 9.62 -13.17 2.55
C THR A 350 8.94 -12.08 1.73
N ILE A 351 7.61 -11.95 1.85
CA ILE A 351 6.86 -10.85 1.23
C ILE A 351 7.08 -9.59 2.05
N VAL A 352 7.53 -8.52 1.40
CA VAL A 352 7.86 -7.22 2.02
C VAL A 352 7.07 -6.11 1.35
N PRO A 353 5.90 -5.74 1.89
CA PRO A 353 5.23 -4.51 1.50
C PRO A 353 6.06 -3.29 1.91
N ALA A 354 6.02 -2.23 1.09
CA ALA A 354 6.86 -1.04 1.30
C ALA A 354 6.63 -0.32 2.63
N HIS A 355 5.47 -0.55 3.24
CA HIS A 355 5.08 0.14 4.47
C HIS A 355 4.95 -0.77 5.69
N ASP A 356 5.27 -2.05 5.56
CA ASP A 356 5.14 -3.02 6.64
C ASP A 356 6.43 -3.11 7.46
N PRO A 357 6.43 -2.65 8.73
CA PRO A 357 7.61 -2.71 9.56
C PRO A 357 8.11 -4.15 9.79
N SER A 358 7.22 -5.15 9.76
CA SER A 358 7.59 -6.55 9.99
C SER A 358 8.47 -7.12 8.88
N GLY A 359 8.25 -6.70 7.64
CA GLY A 359 9.08 -7.07 6.49
C GLY A 359 10.51 -6.56 6.63
N TYR A 360 10.64 -5.28 6.97
CA TYR A 360 11.96 -4.65 7.15
C TYR A 360 12.69 -5.14 8.40
N ALA A 361 11.99 -5.49 9.48
CA ALA A 361 12.60 -6.06 10.67
C ALA A 361 13.28 -7.42 10.40
N SER A 362 12.89 -8.12 9.35
CA SER A 362 13.51 -9.37 8.91
C SER A 362 14.80 -9.17 8.10
N MET A 363 15.11 -7.94 7.70
CA MET A 363 16.29 -7.60 6.92
C MET A 363 17.43 -7.08 7.80
N PRO A 364 18.70 -7.30 7.40
CA PRO A 364 19.81 -6.59 7.99
C PRO A 364 19.60 -5.07 7.87
N GLN A 365 19.79 -4.35 8.99
CA GLN A 365 19.69 -2.90 8.99
C GLN A 365 21.02 -2.31 8.56
N TRP A 366 20.97 -1.23 7.77
CA TRP A 366 22.20 -0.55 7.36
C TRP A 366 22.90 0.08 8.57
N SER A 367 24.20 -0.18 8.71
CA SER A 367 25.06 0.37 9.77
C SER A 367 26.50 0.43 9.30
N ARG A 368 27.38 1.10 10.06
CA ARG A 368 28.83 1.10 9.77
C ARG A 368 29.46 -0.28 9.66
N SER A 369 28.94 -1.25 10.40
CA SER A 369 29.39 -2.64 10.35
C SER A 369 28.95 -3.38 9.07
N ALA A 370 28.12 -2.79 8.25
CA ALA A 370 27.70 -3.33 6.95
C ALA A 370 28.74 -3.09 5.82
N LEU A 371 29.75 -2.26 6.08
CA LEU A 371 30.88 -2.09 5.16
C LEU A 371 31.89 -3.24 5.36
N PRO A 372 32.53 -3.73 4.27
CA PRO A 372 33.59 -4.76 4.36
C PRO A 372 34.82 -4.25 5.07
#